data_77aa01775a35c5e3a1a4490cf1246cf7
#
_entry.id   77aa01775a35c5e3a1a4490cf1246cf7
#
_cell.length_a   1.000
_cell.length_b   1.000
_cell.length_c   1.000
_cell.angle_alpha   90.00
_cell.angle_beta   90.00
_cell.angle_gamma   90.00
#
_symmetry.space_group_name_H-M   'P 1'
#
loop_
_entity.id
_entity.type
_entity.pdbx_description
1 polymer ?
#
loop_
_entity_poly.entity_id
_entity_poly.type
_entity_poly.pdbx_seq_one_letter_code
_entity_poly.pdbx_strand_id
1 'polypeptide(L)'
;KRISIYVNIMNFKTICDSIFKLYLYADNCKMIHYSTDSNHEHELADKVRDSIIDFTDNLAESTFGYYGKPKYNDLTVEQSISMTNDLGKLCQNTVDIAEAIRSDFNKNEKLSGIVSLIDDFKKEMSKNVFLATFDKVSNYQMKK
;
A
#
# COMPACT_ATOMS: atom_id res chain seq x y z
N LYS A 1 29.82 15.03 -2.61
CA LYS A 1 29.45 14.17 -1.47
C LYS A 1 28.02 14.39 -1.01
N ARG A 2 27.62 15.64 -0.82
CA ARG A 2 26.24 15.96 -0.44
C ARG A 2 25.23 15.61 -1.52
N ILE A 3 25.62 15.77 -2.78
CA ILE A 3 24.76 15.48 -3.93
C ILE A 3 24.35 14.02 -3.96
N SER A 4 25.29 13.08 -3.70
CA SER A 4 24.98 11.66 -3.71
C SER A 4 24.07 11.24 -2.55
N ILE A 5 24.10 11.96 -1.42
CA ILE A 5 23.20 11.72 -0.30
C ILE A 5 21.79 12.18 -0.66
N TYR A 6 21.65 13.35 -1.29
CA TYR A 6 20.34 13.90 -1.66
C TYR A 6 19.67 13.15 -2.80
N VAL A 7 20.42 12.54 -3.71
CA VAL A 7 19.88 11.75 -4.84
C VAL A 7 19.05 10.57 -4.35
N ASN A 8 19.36 10.01 -3.16
CA ASN A 8 18.71 8.84 -2.61
C ASN A 8 17.59 9.15 -1.60
N ILE A 9 17.30 10.43 -1.37
CA ILE A 9 16.27 10.85 -0.42
C ILE A 9 15.01 11.23 -1.18
N MET A 10 13.89 10.57 -0.85
CA MET A 10 12.60 10.95 -1.39
C MET A 10 12.24 12.36 -0.92
N ASN A 11 11.81 13.22 -1.83
CA ASN A 11 11.30 14.52 -1.43
C ASN A 11 9.89 14.37 -0.85
N PHE A 12 9.45 15.39 -0.14
CA PHE A 12 8.16 15.37 0.57
C PHE A 12 6.99 15.13 -0.39
N LYS A 13 7.00 15.73 -1.56
CA LYS A 13 5.94 15.54 -2.57
C LYS A 13 5.84 14.09 -3.02
N THR A 14 6.97 13.43 -3.24
CA THR A 14 7.02 12.01 -3.62
C THR A 14 6.44 11.12 -2.52
N ILE A 15 6.74 11.44 -1.27
CA ILE A 15 6.17 10.71 -0.12
C ILE A 15 4.65 10.87 -0.08
N CYS A 16 4.16 12.10 -0.25
CA CYS A 16 2.71 12.38 -0.30
C CYS A 16 2.03 11.64 -1.44
N ASP A 17 2.64 11.64 -2.63
CA ASP A 17 2.10 10.92 -3.78
C ASP A 17 2.02 9.41 -3.51
N SER A 18 3.04 8.84 -2.88
CA SER A 18 3.07 7.43 -2.52
C SER A 18 1.96 7.08 -1.54
N ILE A 19 1.74 7.92 -0.54
CA ILE A 19 0.66 7.75 0.44
C ILE A 19 -0.70 7.74 -0.27
N PHE A 20 -0.94 8.69 -1.16
CA PHE A 20 -2.23 8.77 -1.84
C PHE A 20 -2.44 7.67 -2.89
N LYS A 21 -1.36 7.14 -3.48
CA LYS A 21 -1.46 5.95 -4.33
C LYS A 21 -1.97 4.73 -3.56
N LEU A 22 -1.63 4.62 -2.28
CA LEU A 22 -2.17 3.55 -1.43
C LEU A 22 -3.69 3.66 -1.31
N TYR A 23 -4.24 4.87 -1.16
CA TYR A 23 -5.70 5.07 -1.17
C TYR A 23 -6.33 4.66 -2.50
N LEU A 24 -5.65 4.91 -3.62
CA LEU A 24 -6.14 4.47 -4.93
C LEU A 24 -6.19 2.94 -5.02
N TYR A 25 -5.23 2.24 -4.43
CA TYR A 25 -5.28 0.78 -4.35
C TYR A 25 -6.42 0.28 -3.45
N ALA A 26 -6.76 1.03 -2.42
CA ALA A 26 -7.96 0.71 -1.62
C ALA A 26 -9.23 0.78 -2.48
N ASP A 27 -9.35 1.78 -3.34
CA ASP A 27 -10.44 1.87 -4.30
C ASP A 27 -10.41 0.70 -5.29
N ASN A 28 -9.24 0.30 -5.75
CA ASN A 28 -9.07 -0.86 -6.62
C ASN A 28 -9.56 -2.15 -5.95
N CYS A 29 -9.38 -2.29 -4.63
CA CYS A 29 -9.96 -3.41 -3.88
C CYS A 29 -11.48 -3.46 -4.02
N LYS A 30 -12.15 -2.33 -3.98
CA LYS A 30 -13.60 -2.26 -4.16
C LYS A 30 -14.02 -2.72 -5.56
N MET A 31 -13.24 -2.42 -6.57
CA MET A 31 -13.52 -2.89 -7.92
C MET A 31 -13.47 -4.42 -8.00
N ILE A 32 -12.49 -5.05 -7.34
CA ILE A 32 -12.39 -6.50 -7.24
C ILE A 32 -13.58 -7.07 -6.43
N HIS A 33 -13.87 -6.44 -5.29
CA HIS A 33 -14.95 -6.83 -4.40
C HIS A 33 -16.28 -6.91 -5.13
N TYR A 34 -16.58 -5.94 -5.99
CA TYR A 34 -17.85 -5.91 -6.72
C TYR A 34 -17.87 -6.76 -7.99
N SER A 35 -16.72 -7.09 -8.55
CA SER A 35 -16.64 -7.76 -9.86
C SER A 35 -16.30 -9.24 -9.80
N THR A 36 -15.83 -9.74 -8.66
CA THR A 36 -15.43 -11.13 -8.53
C THR A 36 -16.64 -12.07 -8.50
N ASP A 37 -16.45 -13.27 -9.03
CA ASP A 37 -17.44 -14.35 -8.93
C ASP A 37 -17.26 -15.20 -7.67
N SER A 38 -16.19 -14.97 -6.92
CA SER A 38 -15.85 -15.76 -5.74
C SER A 38 -16.26 -15.03 -4.47
N ASN A 39 -17.01 -15.72 -3.60
CA ASN A 39 -17.41 -15.17 -2.31
C ASN A 39 -16.19 -14.96 -1.39
N HIS A 40 -15.23 -15.86 -1.45
CA HIS A 40 -13.99 -15.71 -0.66
C HIS A 40 -13.22 -14.45 -1.08
N GLU A 41 -13.04 -14.24 -2.38
CA GLU A 41 -12.35 -13.04 -2.89
C GLU A 41 -13.13 -11.77 -2.60
N HIS A 42 -14.45 -11.81 -2.68
CA HIS A 42 -15.33 -10.71 -2.33
C HIS A 42 -15.06 -10.22 -0.89
N GLU A 43 -15.03 -11.16 0.06
CA GLU A 43 -14.77 -10.83 1.46
C GLU A 43 -13.31 -10.44 1.70
N LEU A 44 -12.37 -11.14 1.08
CA LEU A 44 -10.95 -10.86 1.26
C LEU A 44 -10.57 -9.48 0.71
N ALA A 45 -11.14 -9.09 -0.43
CA ALA A 45 -10.89 -7.78 -1.02
C ALA A 45 -11.28 -6.64 -0.06
N ASP A 46 -12.38 -6.79 0.67
CA ASP A 46 -12.78 -5.79 1.68
C ASP A 46 -11.82 -5.77 2.88
N LYS A 47 -11.36 -6.92 3.33
CA LYS A 47 -10.37 -6.99 4.42
C LYS A 47 -9.05 -6.33 4.01
N VAL A 48 -8.61 -6.59 2.78
CA VAL A 48 -7.39 -5.96 2.24
C VAL A 48 -7.58 -4.44 2.15
N ARG A 49 -8.73 -3.99 1.67
CA ARG A 49 -9.05 -2.57 1.62
C ARG A 49 -8.94 -1.92 3.00
N ASP A 50 -9.55 -2.53 4.01
CA ASP A 50 -9.53 -1.99 5.36
C ASP A 50 -8.09 -1.93 5.91
N SER A 51 -7.30 -2.95 5.67
CA SER A 51 -5.88 -2.97 6.05
C SER A 51 -5.08 -1.86 5.37
N ILE A 52 -5.33 -1.63 4.09
CA ILE A 52 -4.65 -0.55 3.35
C ILE A 52 -5.04 0.81 3.93
N ILE A 53 -6.32 1.04 4.19
CA ILE A 53 -6.80 2.32 4.71
C ILE A 53 -6.22 2.59 6.10
N ASP A 54 -6.28 1.61 6.99
CA ASP A 54 -5.75 1.77 8.36
C ASP A 54 -4.25 2.04 8.34
N PHE A 55 -3.51 1.28 7.55
CA PHE A 55 -2.07 1.49 7.39
C PHE A 55 -1.77 2.88 6.84
N THR A 56 -2.47 3.26 5.78
CA THR A 56 -2.22 4.52 5.07
C THR A 56 -2.50 5.72 5.96
N ASP A 57 -3.57 5.68 6.74
CA ASP A 57 -3.91 6.75 7.67
C ASP A 57 -2.84 6.90 8.76
N ASN A 58 -2.42 5.79 9.36
CA ASN A 58 -1.36 5.79 10.36
C ASN A 58 -0.02 6.26 9.78
N LEU A 59 0.31 5.80 8.57
CA LEU A 59 1.52 6.23 7.87
C LEU A 59 1.51 7.73 7.61
N ALA A 60 0.38 8.24 7.11
CA ALA A 60 0.21 9.66 6.80
C ALA A 60 0.36 10.52 8.04
N GLU A 61 -0.39 10.21 9.10
CA GLU A 61 -0.37 11.00 10.33
C GLU A 61 1.00 10.98 11.00
N SER A 62 1.66 9.82 11.04
CA SER A 62 3.00 9.70 11.61
C SER A 62 4.04 10.45 10.78
N THR A 63 3.94 10.37 9.45
CA THR A 63 4.83 11.08 8.54
C THR A 63 4.67 12.59 8.68
N PHE A 64 3.44 13.07 8.69
CA PHE A 64 3.17 14.50 8.84
C PHE A 64 3.47 15.01 10.25
N GLY A 65 3.39 14.14 11.26
CA GLY A 65 3.87 14.44 12.60
C GLY A 65 5.36 14.71 12.63
N TYR A 66 6.13 14.04 11.80
CA TYR A 66 7.58 14.23 11.71
C TYR A 66 7.96 15.40 10.79
N TYR A 67 7.42 15.46 9.58
CA TYR A 67 7.79 16.44 8.55
C TYR A 67 7.05 17.75 8.66
N GLY A 68 5.91 17.77 9.34
CA GLY A 68 5.03 18.91 9.44
C GLY A 68 3.80 18.79 8.56
N LYS A 69 2.84 19.68 8.81
CA LYS A 69 1.55 19.67 8.13
C LYS A 69 1.72 19.94 6.63
N PRO A 70 1.19 19.07 5.76
CA PRO A 70 1.26 19.29 4.32
C PRO A 70 0.31 20.40 3.88
N LYS A 71 0.62 21.04 2.78
CA LYS A 71 -0.30 21.92 2.08
C LYS A 71 -1.17 21.10 1.14
N TYR A 72 -2.35 21.62 0.80
CA TYR A 72 -3.27 20.90 -0.08
C TYR A 72 -2.60 20.46 -1.40
N ASN A 73 -1.79 21.34 -2.00
CA ASN A 73 -1.11 21.01 -3.26
C ASN A 73 -0.07 19.89 -3.12
N ASP A 74 0.48 19.68 -1.93
CA ASP A 74 1.37 18.54 -1.69
C ASP A 74 0.64 17.20 -1.79
N LEU A 75 -0.66 17.21 -1.56
CA LEU A 75 -1.49 16.01 -1.48
C LEU A 75 -2.13 15.61 -2.82
N THR A 76 -2.05 16.49 -3.83
CA THR A 76 -2.61 16.16 -5.16
C THR A 76 -1.74 15.15 -5.88
N VAL A 77 -2.33 14.03 -6.31
CA VAL A 77 -1.62 12.97 -7.01
C VAL A 77 -1.67 13.23 -8.51
N GLU A 78 -0.50 13.33 -9.12
CA GLU A 78 -0.38 13.59 -10.56
C GLU A 78 -0.32 12.32 -11.40
N GLN A 79 0.04 11.19 -10.76
CA GLN A 79 0.22 9.90 -11.43
C GLN A 79 -0.82 8.90 -10.98
N SER A 80 -1.40 8.18 -11.94
CA SER A 80 -2.30 7.08 -11.63
C SER A 80 -1.54 5.84 -11.17
N ILE A 81 -2.26 4.88 -10.59
CA ILE A 81 -1.72 3.56 -10.26
C ILE A 81 -2.00 2.59 -11.41
N SER A 82 -1.29 1.46 -11.42
CA SER A 82 -1.63 0.32 -12.27
C SER A 82 -2.72 -0.50 -11.58
N MET A 83 -3.96 -0.33 -12.04
CA MET A 83 -5.07 -1.11 -11.51
C MET A 83 -4.99 -2.56 -11.98
N THR A 84 -5.47 -3.47 -11.15
CA THR A 84 -5.44 -4.89 -11.44
C THR A 84 -6.68 -5.58 -10.86
N ASN A 85 -7.11 -6.67 -11.50
CA ASN A 85 -8.14 -7.53 -10.95
C ASN A 85 -7.55 -8.73 -10.19
N ASP A 86 -6.24 -8.79 -10.04
CA ASP A 86 -5.54 -9.82 -9.27
C ASP A 86 -5.24 -9.28 -7.87
N LEU A 87 -5.96 -9.80 -6.88
CA LEU A 87 -5.86 -9.31 -5.51
C LEU A 87 -4.46 -9.54 -4.91
N GLY A 88 -3.83 -10.67 -5.22
CA GLY A 88 -2.47 -10.95 -4.77
C GLY A 88 -1.48 -9.94 -5.34
N LYS A 89 -1.60 -9.62 -6.61
CA LYS A 89 -0.76 -8.61 -7.25
C LYS A 89 -1.02 -7.22 -6.67
N LEU A 90 -2.27 -6.89 -6.39
CA LEU A 90 -2.63 -5.63 -5.74
C LEU A 90 -1.91 -5.48 -4.39
N CYS A 91 -1.95 -6.53 -3.57
CA CYS A 91 -1.25 -6.54 -2.28
C CYS A 91 0.26 -6.31 -2.48
N GLN A 92 0.86 -6.97 -3.46
CA GLN A 92 2.29 -6.80 -3.75
C GLN A 92 2.61 -5.38 -4.20
N ASN A 93 1.75 -4.77 -5.01
CA ASN A 93 1.93 -3.40 -5.47
C ASN A 93 1.92 -2.41 -4.28
N THR A 94 1.05 -2.62 -3.29
CA THR A 94 1.05 -1.77 -2.09
C THR A 94 2.30 -1.96 -1.26
N VAL A 95 2.81 -3.18 -1.17
CA VAL A 95 4.07 -3.48 -0.47
C VAL A 95 5.24 -2.76 -1.15
N ASP A 96 5.27 -2.75 -2.48
CA ASP A 96 6.34 -2.08 -3.22
C ASP A 96 6.38 -0.57 -2.93
N ILE A 97 5.22 0.06 -2.84
CA ILE A 97 5.13 1.48 -2.45
C ILE A 97 5.64 1.68 -1.01
N ALA A 98 5.17 0.87 -0.08
CA ALA A 98 5.57 0.95 1.32
C ALA A 98 7.08 0.71 1.48
N GLU A 99 7.64 -0.25 0.74
CA GLU A 99 9.06 -0.57 0.79
C GLU A 99 9.94 0.57 0.28
N ALA A 100 9.50 1.30 -0.73
CA ALA A 100 10.22 2.47 -1.22
C ALA A 100 10.32 3.55 -0.14
N ILE A 101 9.21 3.79 0.57
CA ILE A 101 9.19 4.73 1.71
C ILE A 101 10.10 4.22 2.83
N ARG A 102 10.02 2.92 3.16
CA ARG A 102 10.83 2.32 4.20
C ARG A 102 12.33 2.47 3.93
N SER A 103 12.74 2.24 2.70
CA SER A 103 14.14 2.36 2.30
C SER A 103 14.70 3.76 2.56
N ASP A 104 13.87 4.78 2.35
CA ASP A 104 14.24 6.15 2.66
C ASP A 104 14.25 6.41 4.18
N PHE A 105 13.18 6.02 4.87
CA PHE A 105 13.01 6.30 6.30
C PHE A 105 13.97 5.51 7.18
N ASN A 106 14.41 4.34 6.74
CA ASN A 106 15.33 3.49 7.51
C ASN A 106 16.70 4.13 7.72
N LYS A 107 17.01 5.19 7.00
CA LYS A 107 18.26 5.95 7.16
C LYS A 107 18.23 6.92 8.34
N ASN A 108 17.09 7.07 9.00
CA ASN A 108 16.88 8.01 10.08
C ASN A 108 16.24 7.32 11.29
N GLU A 109 16.98 7.21 12.38
CA GLU A 109 16.52 6.56 13.61
C GLU A 109 15.24 7.16 14.19
N LYS A 110 14.99 8.44 13.96
CA LYS A 110 13.77 9.11 14.43
C LYS A 110 12.53 8.60 13.75
N LEU A 111 12.67 7.93 12.61
CA LEU A 111 11.57 7.34 11.85
C LEU A 111 11.41 5.85 12.11
N SER A 112 12.09 5.29 13.10
CA SER A 112 12.05 3.86 13.40
C SER A 112 10.66 3.33 13.69
N GLY A 113 9.81 4.13 14.34
CA GLY A 113 8.42 3.75 14.59
C GLY A 113 7.61 3.62 13.31
N ILE A 114 7.87 4.47 12.34
CA ILE A 114 7.21 4.40 11.02
C ILE A 114 7.74 3.19 10.24
N VAL A 115 9.03 2.92 10.32
CA VAL A 115 9.62 1.71 9.70
C VAL A 115 8.96 0.45 10.26
N SER A 116 8.74 0.38 11.56
CA SER A 116 8.04 -0.75 12.20
C SER A 116 6.60 -0.88 11.72
N LEU A 117 5.90 0.22 11.55
CA LEU A 117 4.54 0.24 11.00
C LEU A 117 4.52 -0.36 9.57
N ILE A 118 5.49 0.01 8.75
CA ILE A 118 5.63 -0.54 7.40
C ILE A 118 5.92 -2.04 7.44
N ASP A 119 6.78 -2.49 8.33
CA ASP A 119 7.12 -3.91 8.47
C ASP A 119 5.88 -4.74 8.86
N ASP A 120 5.05 -4.22 9.74
CA ASP A 120 3.80 -4.88 10.12
C ASP A 120 2.82 -4.96 8.94
N PHE A 121 2.73 -3.90 8.16
CA PHE A 121 1.89 -3.88 6.96
C PHE A 121 2.37 -4.90 5.92
N LYS A 122 3.67 -4.98 5.69
CA LYS A 122 4.26 -5.95 4.75
C LYS A 122 3.92 -7.37 5.18
N LYS A 123 3.99 -7.66 6.45
CA LYS A 123 3.65 -8.96 7.02
C LYS A 123 2.17 -9.29 6.78
N GLU A 124 1.28 -8.34 7.02
CA GLU A 124 -0.15 -8.50 6.79
C GLU A 124 -0.46 -8.73 5.30
N MET A 125 0.18 -7.98 4.41
CA MET A 125 -0.03 -8.15 2.96
C MET A 125 0.51 -9.49 2.46
N SER A 126 1.63 -9.98 2.98
CA SER A 126 2.14 -11.31 2.64
C SER A 126 1.12 -12.41 2.97
N LYS A 127 0.45 -12.29 4.11
CA LYS A 127 -0.62 -13.18 4.51
C LYS A 127 -1.79 -13.11 3.51
N ASN A 128 -2.15 -11.91 3.10
CA ASN A 128 -3.25 -11.71 2.16
C ASN A 128 -2.93 -12.26 0.77
N VAL A 129 -1.68 -12.16 0.32
CA VAL A 129 -1.23 -12.79 -0.93
C VAL A 129 -1.47 -14.31 -0.87
N PHE A 130 -1.11 -14.93 0.24
CA PHE A 130 -1.36 -16.35 0.45
C PHE A 130 -2.86 -16.67 0.42
N LEU A 131 -3.67 -15.92 1.15
CA LEU A 131 -5.13 -16.14 1.21
C LEU A 131 -5.79 -15.97 -0.16
N ALA A 132 -5.28 -15.08 -1.00
CA ALA A 132 -5.81 -14.85 -2.33
C ALA A 132 -5.63 -16.05 -3.28
N THR A 133 -4.77 -17.00 -2.94
CA THR A 133 -4.55 -18.18 -3.78
C THR A 133 -5.68 -19.21 -3.69
N PHE A 134 -6.45 -19.20 -2.62
CA PHE A 134 -7.47 -20.25 -2.37
C PHE A 134 -8.62 -20.23 -3.36
N ASP A 135 -9.02 -19.08 -3.83
CA ASP A 135 -10.11 -18.94 -4.79
C ASP A 135 -9.84 -19.65 -6.11
N LYS A 136 -8.61 -19.62 -6.57
CA LYS A 136 -8.22 -20.22 -7.83
C LYS A 136 -8.44 -21.74 -7.82
N VAL A 137 -8.24 -22.36 -6.66
CA VAL A 137 -8.48 -23.80 -6.47
C VAL A 137 -9.97 -24.10 -6.46
N SER A 138 -10.76 -23.33 -5.72
CA SER A 138 -12.21 -23.50 -5.64
C SER A 138 -12.87 -23.33 -7.00
N ASN A 139 -12.52 -22.29 -7.74
CA ASN A 139 -13.04 -22.03 -9.07
C ASN A 139 -12.70 -23.15 -10.06
N TYR A 140 -11.51 -23.70 -9.95
CA TYR A 140 -11.09 -24.82 -10.77
C TYR A 140 -11.94 -26.05 -10.51
N GLN A 141 -12.24 -26.36 -9.26
CA GLN A 141 -13.08 -27.49 -8.90
C GLN A 141 -14.53 -27.33 -9.36
N MET A 142 -15.05 -26.12 -9.34
CA MET A 142 -16.40 -25.84 -9.80
C MET A 142 -16.58 -26.03 -11.30
N LYS A 143 -15.52 -25.90 -12.08
CA LYS A 143 -15.55 -26.09 -13.53
C LYS A 143 -15.61 -27.55 -13.97
N LYS A 144 -15.36 -28.46 -13.07
CA LYS A 144 -15.47 -29.89 -13.36
C LYS A 144 -16.91 -30.38 -13.27
#